data_294143f4ef1a9d6856230743facc5461
#
_entry.id   294143f4ef1a9d6856230743facc5461
#
_cell.length_a   1.000
_cell.length_b   1.000
_cell.length_c   1.000
_cell.angle_alpha   90.00
_cell.angle_beta   90.00
_cell.angle_gamma   90.00
#
_symmetry.space_group_name_H-M   'P 1'
#
loop_
_entity.id
_entity.type
_entity.pdbx_description
1 polymer ?
#
loop_
_entity_poly.entity_id
_entity_poly.type
_entity_poly.pdbx_seq_one_letter_code
_entity_poly.pdbx_strand_id
1 'polypeptide(L)'
;MISYNRSLLNTSLILLLSLSVLTSYSCKETEDTSKSTDALTGVETTTSVVVDEEEVLDTSNDPVLLGKTKREQLLESPYDKWFTPTYQSYVVDKDLIQAIGPKLRDAHLTIYMGTWCEDSQREIPALFKILDQAEFNPNNYTLITISEEKDTPSGLEKGKNINFVPTIIVNVDGEEVNRIVEYPIDSLEKDLAKILNGEAYEHAYAE
;
A
#
# COMPACT_ATOMS: atom_id res chain seq x y z
N MET A 1 43.74 19.83 -33.33
CA MET A 1 44.68 19.48 -32.24
C MET A 1 43.82 18.97 -31.11
N ILE A 2 43.47 17.72 -31.10
CA ILE A 2 44.11 16.54 -30.48
C ILE A 2 44.45 16.81 -29.00
N SER A 3 43.67 16.28 -28.09
CA SER A 3 44.24 15.48 -27.02
C SER A 3 43.19 14.55 -26.41
N TYR A 4 43.43 13.30 -26.63
CA TYR A 4 42.78 12.08 -26.14
C TYR A 4 43.48 11.71 -24.83
N ASN A 5 42.78 11.49 -23.78
CA ASN A 5 43.39 10.87 -22.61
C ASN A 5 42.54 9.68 -22.12
N ARG A 6 43.08 8.49 -22.41
CA ARG A 6 42.71 7.18 -21.85
C ARG A 6 43.43 6.99 -20.51
N SER A 7 42.74 6.48 -19.53
CA SER A 7 43.36 5.73 -18.43
C SER A 7 42.32 4.76 -17.90
N LEU A 8 42.32 3.51 -18.32
CA LEU A 8 42.95 2.29 -17.77
C LEU A 8 42.34 1.84 -16.44
N LEU A 9 41.50 0.81 -16.59
CA LEU A 9 41.44 -0.47 -15.86
C LEU A 9 41.90 -0.51 -14.40
N ASN A 10 40.99 -0.87 -13.53
CA ASN A 10 41.41 -1.65 -12.38
C ASN A 10 40.39 -2.81 -12.13
N THR A 11 40.75 -3.98 -12.64
CA THR A 11 40.23 -5.29 -12.30
C THR A 11 40.78 -5.69 -10.94
N SER A 12 39.97 -5.89 -9.95
CA SER A 12 40.34 -6.62 -8.75
C SER A 12 39.43 -7.81 -8.55
N LEU A 13 39.95 -8.92 -8.97
CA LEU A 13 39.50 -10.29 -8.75
C LEU A 13 39.84 -10.67 -7.31
N ILE A 14 38.84 -10.92 -6.46
CA ILE A 14 39.04 -11.65 -5.21
C ILE A 14 38.18 -12.89 -5.23
N LEU A 15 38.89 -14.00 -5.33
CA LEU A 15 38.45 -15.38 -5.23
C LEU A 15 38.63 -15.88 -3.79
N LEU A 16 37.85 -16.89 -3.38
CA LEU A 16 38.03 -17.79 -2.23
C LEU A 16 37.27 -17.33 -0.93
N LEU A 17 36.61 -18.16 -0.18
CA LEU A 17 36.64 -19.62 0.03
C LEU A 17 35.32 -20.08 0.66
N SER A 18 34.87 -21.23 0.26
CA SER A 18 33.83 -22.08 0.86
C SER A 18 34.16 -22.47 2.32
N LEU A 19 33.17 -22.48 3.19
CA LEU A 19 33.14 -23.41 4.32
C LEU A 19 31.71 -23.79 4.69
N SER A 20 31.35 -24.99 4.29
CA SER A 20 30.16 -25.74 4.67
C SER A 20 30.27 -26.18 6.14
N VAL A 21 29.28 -25.88 6.94
CA VAL A 21 29.05 -26.57 8.20
C VAL A 21 27.63 -27.12 8.20
N LEU A 22 27.56 -28.42 7.95
CA LEU A 22 26.40 -29.26 8.26
C LEU A 22 26.37 -29.47 9.79
N THR A 23 25.28 -29.07 10.44
CA THR A 23 24.93 -29.62 11.75
C THR A 23 23.55 -30.25 11.67
N SER A 24 23.58 -31.57 11.65
CA SER A 24 22.46 -32.48 11.88
C SER A 24 21.97 -32.33 13.33
N TYR A 25 20.68 -32.09 13.52
CA TYR A 25 20.03 -32.35 14.81
C TYR A 25 19.02 -33.48 14.63
N SER A 26 19.31 -34.51 15.43
CA SER A 26 18.66 -35.81 15.53
C SER A 26 17.29 -35.69 16.20
N CYS A 27 16.36 -36.45 15.65
CA CYS A 27 15.06 -36.80 16.25
C CYS A 27 15.25 -37.50 17.61
N LYS A 28 14.37 -37.20 18.54
CA LYS A 28 14.11 -38.09 19.67
C LYS A 28 12.60 -38.27 19.82
N GLU A 29 12.15 -39.42 19.34
CA GLU A 29 10.85 -40.01 19.66
C GLU A 29 10.86 -40.48 21.14
N THR A 30 9.76 -40.22 21.82
CA THR A 30 9.38 -41.03 22.98
C THR A 30 7.92 -41.40 22.86
N GLU A 31 7.71 -42.70 22.52
CA GLU A 31 6.45 -43.39 22.75
C GLU A 31 6.20 -43.48 24.27
N ASP A 32 4.96 -43.33 24.67
CA ASP A 32 4.44 -44.09 25.81
C ASP A 32 2.96 -44.50 25.58
N THR A 33 2.77 -45.76 25.79
CA THR A 33 1.57 -46.57 25.57
C THR A 33 0.78 -46.66 26.85
N SER A 34 -0.53 -46.40 26.84
CA SER A 34 -1.43 -47.17 27.69
C SER A 34 -2.89 -47.14 27.22
N LYS A 35 -3.37 -48.29 27.07
CA LYS A 35 -4.56 -48.97 26.69
C LYS A 35 -5.66 -48.85 27.72
N SER A 36 -6.93 -48.61 27.32
CA SER A 36 -8.11 -49.32 27.80
C SER A 36 -9.41 -48.86 27.13
N THR A 37 -9.93 -49.72 26.40
CA THR A 37 -11.28 -50.31 26.16
C THR A 37 -12.57 -49.62 26.58
N ASP A 38 -13.50 -49.66 25.56
CA ASP A 38 -14.96 -49.85 25.56
C ASP A 38 -15.86 -48.64 25.78
N ALA A 39 -16.74 -48.32 24.87
CA ALA A 39 -17.93 -48.94 24.34
C ALA A 39 -18.78 -47.93 23.51
N LEU A 40 -19.28 -48.41 22.41
CA LEU A 40 -20.31 -47.93 21.48
C LEU A 40 -21.38 -47.00 22.03
N THR A 41 -21.72 -45.91 21.30
CA THR A 41 -23.07 -45.72 20.72
C THR A 41 -23.18 -44.39 19.97
N GLY A 42 -23.74 -44.39 18.75
CA GLY A 42 -24.52 -43.27 18.18
C GLY A 42 -23.76 -42.30 17.29
N VAL A 43 -23.71 -42.64 16.01
CA VAL A 43 -23.43 -41.76 14.88
C VAL A 43 -24.64 -40.83 14.67
N GLU A 44 -24.40 -39.52 14.74
CA GLU A 44 -25.09 -38.56 13.88
C GLU A 44 -24.08 -37.57 13.38
N THR A 45 -23.73 -37.74 12.12
CA THR A 45 -22.86 -36.81 11.37
C THR A 45 -23.74 -35.62 10.99
N THR A 46 -23.74 -34.59 11.81
CA THR A 46 -24.12 -33.24 11.39
C THR A 46 -22.86 -32.56 10.90
N THR A 47 -22.72 -32.54 9.58
CA THR A 47 -21.77 -31.64 8.90
C THR A 47 -22.23 -30.21 9.16
N SER A 48 -21.70 -29.58 10.20
CA SER A 48 -21.81 -28.15 10.37
C SER A 48 -20.93 -27.53 9.28
N VAL A 49 -21.57 -26.96 8.28
CA VAL A 49 -20.96 -26.00 7.38
C VAL A 49 -20.54 -24.83 8.27
N VAL A 50 -19.25 -24.73 8.55
CA VAL A 50 -18.65 -23.51 9.11
C VAL A 50 -18.73 -22.50 7.98
N VAL A 51 -19.74 -21.63 7.99
CA VAL A 51 -19.70 -20.38 7.25
C VAL A 51 -18.63 -19.56 7.98
N ASP A 52 -17.53 -19.30 7.28
CA ASP A 52 -16.59 -18.27 7.69
C ASP A 52 -17.39 -16.97 7.80
N GLU A 53 -17.69 -16.56 9.04
CA GLU A 53 -18.12 -15.20 9.31
C GLU A 53 -16.92 -14.33 8.93
N GLU A 54 -17.05 -13.54 7.85
CA GLU A 54 -16.14 -12.43 7.59
C GLU A 54 -16.11 -11.59 8.86
N GLU A 55 -14.97 -11.62 9.55
CA GLU A 55 -14.74 -10.79 10.73
C GLU A 55 -14.77 -9.33 10.27
N VAL A 56 -15.89 -8.65 10.46
CA VAL A 56 -16.03 -7.22 10.19
C VAL A 56 -15.08 -6.50 11.12
N LEU A 57 -14.03 -5.91 10.56
CA LEU A 57 -13.03 -5.18 11.31
C LEU A 57 -13.67 -3.91 11.90
N ASP A 58 -13.93 -3.89 13.21
CA ASP A 58 -14.38 -2.68 13.89
C ASP A 58 -13.18 -1.76 14.16
N THR A 59 -13.05 -0.71 13.35
CA THR A 59 -12.03 0.33 13.49
C THR A 59 -12.53 1.59 14.19
N SER A 60 -13.76 1.59 14.69
CA SER A 60 -14.44 2.77 15.24
C SER A 60 -13.77 3.39 16.49
N ASN A 61 -12.89 2.62 17.16
CA ASN A 61 -12.15 3.06 18.34
C ASN A 61 -10.63 3.21 18.08
N ASP A 62 -10.18 3.05 16.86
CA ASP A 62 -8.75 3.18 16.54
C ASP A 62 -8.33 4.66 16.64
N PRO A 63 -7.10 4.95 17.11
CA PRO A 63 -6.59 6.31 17.18
C PRO A 63 -6.60 6.98 15.81
N VAL A 64 -6.98 8.26 15.75
CA VAL A 64 -6.93 9.05 14.51
C VAL A 64 -5.56 9.70 14.38
N LEU A 65 -4.86 9.43 13.28
CA LEU A 65 -3.64 10.18 12.94
C LEU A 65 -4.02 11.56 12.38
N LEU A 66 -3.25 12.59 12.74
CA LEU A 66 -3.51 13.97 12.31
C LEU A 66 -2.21 14.67 11.86
N GLY A 67 -2.27 15.31 10.70
CA GLY A 67 -1.17 16.09 10.14
C GLY A 67 -0.29 15.31 9.18
N LYS A 68 0.96 15.74 9.00
CA LYS A 68 1.90 15.02 8.12
C LYS A 68 2.21 13.64 8.68
N THR A 69 1.92 12.63 7.90
CA THR A 69 2.05 11.23 8.26
C THR A 69 3.05 10.54 7.32
N LYS A 70 3.75 9.54 7.82
CA LYS A 70 4.59 8.66 7.00
C LYS A 70 3.86 7.36 6.73
N ARG A 71 4.10 6.77 5.55
CA ARG A 71 3.54 5.46 5.20
C ARG A 71 3.83 4.40 6.25
N GLU A 72 5.03 4.42 6.85
CA GLU A 72 5.46 3.47 7.86
C GLU A 72 4.51 3.43 9.07
N GLN A 73 3.90 4.56 9.42
CA GLN A 73 2.92 4.62 10.52
C GLN A 73 1.64 3.84 10.21
N LEU A 74 1.26 3.74 8.92
CA LEU A 74 0.12 2.94 8.48
C LEU A 74 0.42 1.43 8.43
N LEU A 75 1.69 1.04 8.55
CA LEU A 75 2.12 -0.35 8.64
C LEU A 75 2.20 -0.86 10.09
N GLU A 76 1.92 0.01 11.06
CA GLU A 76 1.90 -0.32 12.48
C GLU A 76 0.46 -0.48 12.98
N SER A 77 0.29 -1.27 14.05
CA SER A 77 -1.02 -1.42 14.70
C SER A 77 -1.53 -0.07 15.24
N PRO A 78 -2.82 0.22 15.07
CA PRO A 78 -3.87 -0.65 14.58
C PRO A 78 -4.09 -0.63 13.05
N TYR A 79 -3.43 0.27 12.32
CA TYR A 79 -3.70 0.56 10.91
C TYR A 79 -3.27 -0.56 9.95
N ASP A 80 -2.27 -1.37 10.35
CA ASP A 80 -1.80 -2.53 9.58
C ASP A 80 -2.91 -3.56 9.30
N LYS A 81 -3.95 -3.60 10.13
CA LYS A 81 -5.09 -4.52 10.01
C LYS A 81 -5.87 -4.33 8.70
N TRP A 82 -6.01 -3.09 8.25
CA TRP A 82 -6.66 -2.78 6.96
C TRP A 82 -5.65 -2.47 5.86
N PHE A 83 -4.51 -1.85 6.20
CA PHE A 83 -3.53 -1.47 5.19
C PHE A 83 -2.90 -2.69 4.51
N THR A 84 -2.40 -3.63 5.29
CA THR A 84 -1.65 -4.78 4.76
C THR A 84 -2.50 -5.70 3.89
N PRO A 85 -3.70 -6.16 4.30
CA PRO A 85 -4.55 -7.00 3.46
C PRO A 85 -4.95 -6.31 2.16
N THR A 86 -5.38 -5.04 2.23
CA THR A 86 -5.78 -4.26 1.06
C THR A 86 -4.62 -4.08 0.09
N TYR A 87 -3.44 -3.70 0.57
CA TYR A 87 -2.23 -3.60 -0.23
C TYR A 87 -1.88 -4.93 -0.90
N GLN A 88 -1.98 -6.05 -0.18
CA GLN A 88 -1.62 -7.38 -0.71
C GLN A 88 -2.61 -7.84 -1.77
N SER A 89 -3.91 -7.66 -1.57
CA SER A 89 -4.98 -8.15 -2.45
C SER A 89 -5.13 -7.32 -3.73
N TYR A 90 -4.78 -6.04 -3.73
CA TYR A 90 -4.94 -5.18 -4.89
C TYR A 90 -4.14 -5.70 -6.10
N VAL A 91 -4.76 -5.75 -7.27
CA VAL A 91 -4.13 -6.22 -8.53
C VAL A 91 -3.86 -5.02 -9.42
N VAL A 92 -2.57 -4.66 -9.54
CA VAL A 92 -2.13 -3.50 -10.34
C VAL A 92 -2.20 -3.81 -11.85
N ASP A 93 -2.75 -2.89 -12.64
CA ASP A 93 -2.65 -2.88 -14.10
C ASP A 93 -1.21 -2.50 -14.50
N LYS A 94 -0.36 -3.53 -14.63
CA LYS A 94 1.07 -3.35 -14.90
C LYS A 94 1.37 -2.70 -16.24
N ASP A 95 0.57 -3.00 -17.27
CA ASP A 95 0.78 -2.46 -18.61
C ASP A 95 0.49 -0.96 -18.61
N LEU A 96 -0.57 -0.54 -17.94
CA LEU A 96 -0.93 0.86 -17.81
C LEU A 96 0.11 1.62 -16.95
N ILE A 97 0.55 1.03 -15.83
CA ILE A 97 1.58 1.64 -14.97
C ILE A 97 2.92 1.75 -15.69
N GLN A 98 3.29 0.78 -16.52
CA GLN A 98 4.47 0.87 -17.36
C GLN A 98 4.36 2.04 -18.36
N ALA A 99 3.17 2.25 -18.94
CA ALA A 99 2.94 3.32 -19.91
C ALA A 99 3.01 4.73 -19.28
N ILE A 100 2.44 4.92 -18.09
CA ILE A 100 2.41 6.22 -17.41
C ILE A 100 3.58 6.45 -16.44
N GLY A 101 4.35 5.42 -16.13
CA GLY A 101 5.41 5.43 -15.12
C GLY A 101 6.39 6.61 -15.23
N PRO A 102 6.90 6.98 -16.42
CA PRO A 102 7.73 8.17 -16.54
C PRO A 102 7.06 9.45 -16.05
N LYS A 103 5.83 9.73 -16.51
CA LYS A 103 5.07 10.92 -16.10
C LYS A 103 4.69 10.88 -14.60
N LEU A 104 4.34 9.70 -14.10
CA LEU A 104 4.01 9.51 -12.69
C LEU A 104 5.21 9.82 -11.80
N ARG A 105 6.43 9.37 -12.17
CA ARG A 105 7.64 9.65 -11.39
C ARG A 105 8.05 11.13 -11.36
N ASP A 106 7.65 11.88 -12.39
CA ASP A 106 7.90 13.33 -12.47
C ASP A 106 6.84 14.15 -11.70
N ALA A 107 5.71 13.54 -11.38
CA ALA A 107 4.65 14.18 -10.61
C ALA A 107 4.96 14.22 -9.11
N HIS A 108 4.28 15.13 -8.39
CA HIS A 108 4.20 15.12 -6.93
C HIS A 108 2.76 14.86 -6.50
N LEU A 109 2.56 13.90 -5.61
CA LEU A 109 1.23 13.58 -5.08
C LEU A 109 1.04 14.20 -3.69
N THR A 110 -0.01 14.99 -3.51
CA THR A 110 -0.45 15.41 -2.18
C THR A 110 -1.70 14.62 -1.82
N ILE A 111 -1.59 13.79 -0.78
CA ILE A 111 -2.60 12.80 -0.42
C ILE A 111 -3.21 13.22 0.92
N TYR A 112 -4.51 13.53 0.92
CA TYR A 112 -5.29 13.71 2.12
C TYR A 112 -6.10 12.47 2.39
N MET A 113 -6.07 11.94 3.62
CA MET A 113 -6.83 10.77 4.01
C MET A 113 -7.30 10.84 5.46
N GLY A 114 -8.33 10.09 5.81
CA GLY A 114 -8.71 9.81 7.19
C GLY A 114 -8.40 8.37 7.55
N THR A 115 -7.72 8.09 8.67
CA THR A 115 -7.52 6.71 9.14
C THR A 115 -8.83 6.05 9.58
N TRP A 116 -9.84 6.85 9.87
CA TRP A 116 -11.23 6.49 10.22
C TRP A 116 -12.12 6.25 8.99
N CYS A 117 -11.68 6.64 7.78
CA CYS A 117 -12.51 6.62 6.56
C CYS A 117 -12.30 5.32 5.78
N GLU A 118 -13.36 4.56 5.55
CA GLU A 118 -13.32 3.29 4.82
C GLU A 118 -12.80 3.44 3.38
N ASP A 119 -13.18 4.51 2.68
CA ASP A 119 -12.66 4.80 1.35
C ASP A 119 -11.16 5.05 1.37
N SER A 120 -10.67 5.77 2.38
CA SER A 120 -9.23 5.95 2.57
C SER A 120 -8.51 4.64 2.86
N GLN A 121 -9.11 3.76 3.68
CA GLN A 121 -8.55 2.44 4.02
C GLN A 121 -8.53 1.50 2.80
N ARG A 122 -9.43 1.70 1.85
CA ARG A 122 -9.48 0.95 0.58
C ARG A 122 -8.51 1.51 -0.46
N GLU A 123 -8.56 2.82 -0.72
CA GLU A 123 -7.86 3.42 -1.86
C GLU A 123 -6.37 3.70 -1.60
N ILE A 124 -6.00 4.07 -0.37
CA ILE A 124 -4.62 4.48 -0.09
C ILE A 124 -3.63 3.32 -0.11
N PRO A 125 -3.91 2.13 0.44
CA PRO A 125 -3.02 0.98 0.27
C PRO A 125 -2.90 0.55 -1.19
N ALA A 126 -4.00 0.61 -1.97
CA ALA A 126 -4.00 0.33 -3.41
C ALA A 126 -3.10 1.32 -4.16
N LEU A 127 -3.24 2.62 -3.88
CA LEU A 127 -2.36 3.66 -4.43
C LEU A 127 -0.90 3.37 -4.12
N PHE A 128 -0.55 3.06 -2.88
CA PHE A 128 0.83 2.75 -2.52
C PHE A 128 1.37 1.53 -3.26
N LYS A 129 0.54 0.53 -3.54
CA LYS A 129 0.96 -0.61 -4.36
C LYS A 129 1.24 -0.21 -5.81
N ILE A 130 0.43 0.67 -6.37
CA ILE A 130 0.65 1.26 -7.70
C ILE A 130 1.98 2.03 -7.72
N LEU A 131 2.22 2.89 -6.72
CA LEU A 131 3.43 3.68 -6.62
C LEU A 131 4.69 2.82 -6.51
N ASP A 132 4.62 1.73 -5.73
CA ASP A 132 5.72 0.77 -5.61
C ASP A 132 6.01 0.06 -6.95
N GLN A 133 4.97 -0.35 -7.68
CA GLN A 133 5.12 -0.98 -9.01
C GLN A 133 5.63 0.01 -10.07
N ALA A 134 5.36 1.29 -9.92
CA ALA A 134 5.86 2.36 -10.78
C ALA A 134 7.29 2.80 -10.42
N GLU A 135 7.91 2.23 -9.39
CA GLU A 135 9.20 2.69 -8.82
C GLU A 135 9.18 4.19 -8.50
N PHE A 136 8.05 4.64 -7.92
CA PHE A 136 7.83 6.04 -7.58
C PHE A 136 8.76 6.49 -6.45
N ASN A 137 9.34 7.69 -6.59
CA ASN A 137 10.21 8.23 -5.55
C ASN A 137 9.39 8.61 -4.31
N PRO A 138 9.67 8.02 -3.14
CA PRO A 138 8.92 8.34 -1.91
C PRO A 138 9.06 9.80 -1.44
N ASN A 139 10.01 10.56 -1.96
CA ASN A 139 10.10 11.99 -1.70
C ASN A 139 9.12 12.83 -2.56
N ASN A 140 8.48 12.21 -3.55
CA ASN A 140 7.56 12.90 -4.46
C ASN A 140 6.10 12.74 -4.02
N TYR A 141 5.82 12.32 -2.80
CA TYR A 141 4.49 12.46 -2.22
C TYR A 141 4.53 13.12 -0.84
N THR A 142 3.39 13.70 -0.48
CA THR A 142 3.11 14.19 0.88
C THR A 142 1.82 13.53 1.34
N LEU A 143 1.89 12.76 2.42
CA LEU A 143 0.73 12.14 3.05
C LEU A 143 0.29 12.99 4.24
N ILE A 144 -0.99 13.35 4.27
CA ILE A 144 -1.61 14.16 5.30
C ILE A 144 -2.86 13.43 5.79
N THR A 145 -2.90 13.13 7.07
CA THR A 145 -4.08 12.57 7.72
C THR A 145 -4.89 13.66 8.38
N ILE A 146 -6.21 13.60 8.25
CA ILE A 146 -7.13 14.63 8.71
C ILE A 146 -8.24 14.06 9.61
N SER A 147 -8.86 14.93 10.38
CA SER A 147 -10.01 14.61 11.24
C SER A 147 -11.29 14.33 10.44
N GLU A 148 -12.35 13.91 11.10
CA GLU A 148 -13.68 13.79 10.49
C GLU A 148 -14.23 15.14 10.01
N GLU A 149 -13.85 16.23 10.66
CA GLU A 149 -14.17 17.60 10.29
C GLU A 149 -13.35 18.11 9.09
N LYS A 150 -12.45 17.29 8.55
CA LYS A 150 -11.56 17.58 7.42
C LYS A 150 -10.52 18.65 7.72
N ASP A 151 -10.03 18.69 8.97
CA ASP A 151 -8.99 19.62 9.39
C ASP A 151 -7.73 18.92 9.93
N THR A 152 -6.68 19.71 10.11
CA THR A 152 -5.44 19.30 10.78
C THR A 152 -5.05 20.34 11.82
N PRO A 153 -4.33 19.96 12.89
CA PRO A 153 -3.89 20.91 13.93
C PRO A 153 -3.09 22.10 13.39
N SER A 154 -2.40 21.93 12.27
CA SER A 154 -1.56 22.95 11.63
C SER A 154 -2.19 23.61 10.40
N GLY A 155 -3.43 23.23 10.03
CA GLY A 155 -4.15 23.83 8.91
C GLY A 155 -3.55 23.48 7.54
N LEU A 156 -3.06 22.25 7.36
CA LEU A 156 -2.45 21.79 6.09
C LEU A 156 -3.47 21.67 4.95
N GLU A 157 -4.74 21.55 5.28
CA GLU A 157 -5.87 21.47 4.36
C GLU A 157 -6.33 22.86 3.84
N LYS A 158 -5.93 23.95 4.51
CA LYS A 158 -6.43 25.30 4.19
C LYS A 158 -6.12 25.70 2.74
N GLY A 159 -7.16 26.14 2.04
CA GLY A 159 -7.07 26.54 0.65
C GLY A 159 -6.94 25.38 -0.36
N LYS A 160 -7.10 24.13 0.10
CA LYS A 160 -7.04 22.94 -0.75
C LYS A 160 -8.41 22.37 -1.12
N ASN A 161 -9.49 22.88 -0.53
CA ASN A 161 -10.87 22.45 -0.77
C ASN A 161 -11.04 20.92 -0.55
N ILE A 162 -10.60 20.45 0.62
CA ILE A 162 -10.70 19.03 0.98
C ILE A 162 -12.07 18.80 1.63
N ASN A 163 -13.05 18.41 0.83
CA ASN A 163 -14.42 18.13 1.29
C ASN A 163 -14.64 16.64 1.56
N PHE A 164 -13.93 15.78 0.85
CA PHE A 164 -14.02 14.32 0.93
C PHE A 164 -12.62 13.71 1.04
N VAL A 165 -12.53 12.50 1.59
CA VAL A 165 -11.29 11.73 1.70
C VAL A 165 -11.50 10.28 1.30
N PRO A 166 -10.48 9.69 0.62
CA PRO A 166 -9.21 10.32 0.29
C PRO A 166 -9.32 11.35 -0.83
N THR A 167 -8.46 12.37 -0.80
CA THR A 167 -8.25 13.26 -1.94
C THR A 167 -6.78 13.15 -2.36
N ILE A 168 -6.54 12.74 -3.60
CA ILE A 168 -5.21 12.56 -4.20
C ILE A 168 -5.00 13.68 -5.21
N ILE A 169 -4.25 14.70 -4.85
CA ILE A 169 -3.93 15.83 -5.72
C ILE A 169 -2.69 15.49 -6.53
N VAL A 170 -2.78 15.59 -7.85
CA VAL A 170 -1.66 15.37 -8.77
C VAL A 170 -1.08 16.71 -9.16
N ASN A 171 0.20 16.92 -8.84
CA ASN A 171 0.92 18.14 -9.19
C ASN A 171 2.02 17.82 -10.22
N VAL A 172 2.14 18.65 -11.24
CA VAL A 172 3.22 18.61 -12.24
C VAL A 172 3.84 19.99 -12.30
N ASP A 173 5.15 20.07 -12.26
CA ASP A 173 5.91 21.34 -12.24
C ASP A 173 5.48 22.31 -11.11
N GLY A 174 4.98 21.76 -9.99
CA GLY A 174 4.53 22.52 -8.83
C GLY A 174 3.08 23.01 -8.88
N GLU A 175 2.39 22.79 -9.99
CA GLU A 175 0.99 23.17 -10.18
C GLU A 175 0.07 21.95 -10.09
N GLU A 176 -1.09 22.10 -9.46
CA GLU A 176 -2.12 21.06 -9.47
C GLU A 176 -2.71 20.94 -10.87
N VAL A 177 -2.58 19.76 -11.48
CA VAL A 177 -3.16 19.47 -12.80
C VAL A 177 -4.56 18.88 -12.70
N ASN A 178 -4.82 18.05 -11.68
CA ASN A 178 -6.15 17.51 -11.34
C ASN A 178 -6.06 16.71 -10.02
N ARG A 179 -7.18 16.10 -9.59
CA ARG A 179 -7.26 15.28 -8.37
C ARG A 179 -8.25 14.12 -8.50
N ILE A 180 -8.02 13.07 -7.75
CA ILE A 180 -9.00 11.99 -7.51
C ILE A 180 -9.62 12.27 -6.14
N VAL A 181 -10.94 12.21 -6.04
CA VAL A 181 -11.69 12.53 -4.81
C VAL A 181 -12.55 11.34 -4.42
N GLU A 182 -12.34 10.85 -3.21
CA GLU A 182 -13.00 9.75 -2.52
C GLU A 182 -12.73 8.39 -3.17
N TYR A 183 -13.12 8.18 -4.42
CA TYR A 183 -12.88 6.97 -5.20
C TYR A 183 -12.60 7.30 -6.66
N PRO A 184 -11.90 6.41 -7.40
CA PRO A 184 -11.67 6.62 -8.81
C PRO A 184 -12.96 6.42 -9.64
N ILE A 185 -13.03 7.07 -10.79
CA ILE A 185 -14.16 6.91 -11.74
C ILE A 185 -14.09 5.56 -12.45
N ASP A 186 -12.90 5.16 -12.90
CA ASP A 186 -12.66 3.87 -13.54
C ASP A 186 -11.80 2.95 -12.67
N SER A 187 -10.55 3.32 -12.47
CA SER A 187 -9.58 2.74 -11.53
C SER A 187 -8.51 3.78 -11.21
N LEU A 188 -7.77 3.62 -10.11
CA LEU A 188 -6.70 4.55 -9.76
C LEU A 188 -5.69 4.72 -10.89
N GLU A 189 -5.29 3.63 -11.57
CA GLU A 189 -4.35 3.67 -12.68
C GLU A 189 -4.92 4.41 -13.90
N LYS A 190 -6.19 4.16 -14.25
CA LYS A 190 -6.84 4.80 -15.41
C LYS A 190 -7.05 6.28 -15.16
N ASP A 191 -7.46 6.64 -13.97
CA ASP A 191 -7.68 8.03 -13.60
C ASP A 191 -6.36 8.79 -13.57
N LEU A 192 -5.32 8.21 -12.95
CA LEU A 192 -3.96 8.77 -12.99
C LEU A 192 -3.45 8.90 -14.43
N ALA A 193 -3.74 7.93 -15.30
CA ALA A 193 -3.35 8.00 -16.71
C ALA A 193 -4.02 9.17 -17.44
N LYS A 194 -5.33 9.35 -17.27
CA LYS A 194 -6.07 10.47 -17.85
C LYS A 194 -5.50 11.82 -17.38
N ILE A 195 -5.31 11.96 -16.08
CA ILE A 195 -4.79 13.17 -15.45
C ILE A 195 -3.39 13.50 -15.99
N LEU A 196 -2.47 12.53 -15.95
CA LEU A 196 -1.08 12.72 -16.36
C LEU A 196 -0.91 12.91 -17.88
N ASN A 197 -1.86 12.43 -18.66
CA ASN A 197 -1.90 12.67 -20.12
C ASN A 197 -2.56 14.01 -20.49
N GLY A 198 -3.15 14.73 -19.52
CA GLY A 198 -3.91 15.95 -19.79
C GLY A 198 -5.21 15.69 -20.54
N GLU A 199 -5.76 14.48 -20.38
CA GLU A 199 -7.06 14.13 -20.94
C GLU A 199 -8.19 14.73 -20.09
N ALA A 200 -9.38 14.87 -20.67
CA ALA A 200 -10.55 15.31 -19.93
C ALA A 200 -10.83 14.33 -18.77
N TYR A 201 -10.81 14.86 -17.57
CA TYR A 201 -11.07 14.09 -16.36
C TYR A 201 -11.83 14.97 -15.36
N GLU A 202 -12.93 14.43 -14.89
CA GLU A 202 -13.75 15.02 -13.81
C GLU A 202 -13.83 13.99 -12.68
N HIS A 203 -13.48 14.39 -11.46
CA HIS A 203 -13.61 13.52 -10.29
C HIS A 203 -15.09 13.38 -9.89
N ALA A 204 -15.40 12.43 -9.00
CA ALA A 204 -16.78 12.06 -8.62
C ALA A 204 -17.65 13.23 -8.12
N TYR A 205 -17.04 14.32 -7.68
CA TYR A 205 -17.70 15.52 -7.11
C TYR A 205 -17.35 16.79 -7.88
N ALA A 206 -16.99 16.68 -9.16
CA ALA A 206 -16.83 17.85 -10.03
C ALA A 206 -18.19 18.48 -10.33
N GLU A 207 -18.34 19.81 -10.15
CA GLU A 207 -19.54 20.57 -10.47
C GLU A 207 -19.42 21.26 -11.85
#